data_635ec9e9940e6a8a154d3c34a56916ba
#
_entry.id   635ec9e9940e6a8a154d3c34a56916ba
#
_cell.length_a   1.000
_cell.length_b   1.000
_cell.length_c   1.000
_cell.angle_alpha   90.00
_cell.angle_beta   90.00
_cell.angle_gamma   90.00
#
_symmetry.space_group_name_H-M   'P 1'
#
loop_
_entity.id
_entity.type
_entity.pdbx_description
1 polymer ?
#
loop_
_entity_poly.entity_id
_entity_poly.type
_entity_poly.pdbx_seq_one_letter_code
_entity_poly.pdbx_strand_id
1 'polypeptide(L)'
;MGIFDKIKDKVSSAVKSTVDSVVKTTSEVFQFERLRDGLTKTRNSFVNKLRATIGLGRKIDEKLLEEIEEILITSDIGFATTERIINSVRNTVKRENYENADRIYELIKQEILAIFAEIPAPSQEDVYKLNNVEKPFVMMMIGVNGVGKTTTIGKLAHNFKKFDNKVLIGAADTFRAAANEQLDVWAKRADVEIIQQKQGADPAAVVYDTLAAGIARKSDVILIDTAGRLHNKANLMKELEKINRVMKKHKESAPDEVFLVLDATTGQNAVQQAREFSKVAPITGIVLTKLDGTAKGGVIIGITAELKIPVRFIGVGEKIDDLQLFDPIAFTEALFDLPDEVEVTNE
;
A
#
# COMPACT_ATOMS: atom_id res chain seq x y z
N MET A 1 -32.12 20.30 -3.63
CA MET A 1 -31.23 19.23 -4.12
C MET A 1 -29.83 19.78 -4.15
N GLY A 2 -29.03 19.44 -3.14
CA GLY A 2 -27.72 20.03 -2.91
C GLY A 2 -26.63 19.41 -3.82
N ILE A 3 -25.51 20.14 -3.98
CA ILE A 3 -24.33 19.66 -4.71
C ILE A 3 -23.85 18.29 -4.18
N PHE A 4 -24.03 18.03 -2.90
CA PHE A 4 -23.72 16.76 -2.25
C PHE A 4 -24.60 15.58 -2.73
N ASP A 5 -25.89 15.79 -3.02
CA ASP A 5 -26.76 14.74 -3.55
C ASP A 5 -26.34 14.34 -4.97
N LYS A 6 -25.94 15.33 -5.79
CA LYS A 6 -25.42 15.08 -7.15
C LYS A 6 -24.05 14.39 -7.17
N ILE A 7 -23.22 14.63 -6.14
CA ILE A 7 -21.94 13.92 -5.98
C ILE A 7 -22.21 12.50 -5.50
N LYS A 8 -23.13 12.30 -4.54
CA LYS A 8 -23.54 10.99 -4.02
C LYS A 8 -24.13 10.10 -5.12
N ASP A 9 -24.99 10.65 -5.99
CA ASP A 9 -25.57 9.90 -7.11
C ASP A 9 -24.53 9.62 -8.21
N LYS A 10 -23.63 10.55 -8.48
CA LYS A 10 -22.51 10.32 -9.42
C LYS A 10 -21.50 9.29 -8.87
N VAL A 11 -21.19 9.32 -7.58
CA VAL A 11 -20.32 8.33 -6.95
C VAL A 11 -21.02 6.97 -6.90
N SER A 12 -22.29 6.90 -6.53
CA SER A 12 -23.05 5.65 -6.51
C SER A 12 -23.24 5.04 -7.90
N SER A 13 -23.56 5.85 -8.91
CA SER A 13 -23.69 5.37 -10.30
C SER A 13 -22.34 5.05 -10.96
N ALA A 14 -21.29 5.84 -10.67
CA ALA A 14 -19.94 5.56 -11.12
C ALA A 14 -19.37 4.29 -10.45
N VAL A 15 -19.60 4.10 -9.15
CA VAL A 15 -19.22 2.88 -8.43
C VAL A 15 -19.91 1.66 -9.03
N LYS A 16 -21.21 1.73 -9.31
CA LYS A 16 -21.96 0.60 -9.88
C LYS A 16 -21.54 0.27 -11.31
N SER A 17 -21.32 1.28 -12.15
CA SER A 17 -20.83 1.08 -13.53
C SER A 17 -19.34 0.67 -13.58
N THR A 18 -18.54 1.09 -12.60
CA THR A 18 -17.13 0.71 -12.49
C THR A 18 -16.97 -0.69 -11.95
N VAL A 19 -17.77 -1.11 -10.98
CA VAL A 19 -17.83 -2.50 -10.50
C VAL A 19 -18.20 -3.45 -11.64
N ASP A 20 -19.20 -3.11 -12.45
CA ASP A 20 -19.60 -3.93 -13.62
C ASP A 20 -18.55 -3.93 -14.75
N SER A 21 -17.69 -2.92 -14.85
CA SER A 21 -16.62 -2.85 -15.85
C SER A 21 -15.30 -3.48 -15.38
N VAL A 22 -14.98 -3.39 -14.10
CA VAL A 22 -13.76 -3.97 -13.48
C VAL A 22 -13.81 -5.50 -13.44
N VAL A 23 -14.99 -6.09 -13.39
CA VAL A 23 -15.17 -7.57 -13.41
C VAL A 23 -14.92 -8.19 -14.80
N LYS A 24 -14.65 -7.42 -15.85
CA LYS A 24 -14.70 -7.91 -17.24
C LYS A 24 -13.44 -8.58 -17.80
N THR A 25 -12.28 -8.49 -17.15
CA THR A 25 -11.09 -9.22 -17.65
C THR A 25 -10.67 -10.33 -16.66
N THR A 26 -10.34 -11.49 -17.17
CA THR A 26 -9.89 -12.66 -16.38
C THR A 26 -8.74 -12.33 -15.44
N SER A 27 -7.90 -11.37 -15.81
CA SER A 27 -6.76 -10.88 -15.02
C SER A 27 -7.18 -10.06 -13.80
N GLU A 28 -8.19 -9.20 -13.94
CA GLU A 28 -8.71 -8.34 -12.87
C GLU A 28 -9.48 -9.17 -11.83
N VAL A 29 -10.28 -10.14 -12.28
CA VAL A 29 -10.96 -11.10 -11.39
C VAL A 29 -9.95 -11.86 -10.55
N PHE A 30 -8.88 -12.36 -11.16
CA PHE A 30 -7.85 -13.10 -10.45
C PHE A 30 -7.05 -12.25 -9.44
N GLN A 31 -6.80 -10.99 -9.77
CA GLN A 31 -6.17 -10.05 -8.82
C GLN A 31 -7.10 -9.74 -7.64
N PHE A 32 -8.39 -9.54 -7.91
CA PHE A 32 -9.38 -9.31 -6.85
C PHE A 32 -9.53 -10.52 -5.92
N GLU A 33 -9.59 -11.74 -6.45
CA GLU A 33 -9.64 -12.97 -5.63
C GLU A 33 -8.41 -13.09 -4.73
N ARG A 34 -7.21 -12.86 -5.25
CA ARG A 34 -5.98 -12.86 -4.44
C ARG A 34 -6.01 -11.79 -3.34
N LEU A 35 -6.52 -10.61 -3.65
CA LEU A 35 -6.69 -9.54 -2.66
C LEU A 35 -7.67 -9.97 -1.59
N ARG A 36 -8.81 -10.51 -1.98
CA ARG A 36 -9.85 -11.03 -1.08
C ARG A 36 -9.30 -12.12 -0.16
N ASP A 37 -8.55 -13.06 -0.70
CA ASP A 37 -7.91 -14.13 0.07
C ASP A 37 -6.85 -13.57 1.03
N GLY A 38 -6.01 -12.65 0.56
CA GLY A 38 -5.00 -11.97 1.37
C GLY A 38 -5.59 -11.17 2.52
N LEU A 39 -6.81 -10.64 2.39
CA LEU A 39 -7.51 -9.88 3.43
C LEU A 39 -8.34 -10.74 4.38
N THR A 40 -8.39 -12.06 4.23
CA THR A 40 -9.26 -12.94 5.03
C THR A 40 -9.06 -12.78 6.53
N LYS A 41 -7.82 -12.71 7.03
CA LYS A 41 -7.55 -12.51 8.46
C LYS A 41 -8.00 -11.14 8.95
N THR A 42 -7.75 -10.10 8.17
CA THR A 42 -8.20 -8.73 8.48
C THR A 42 -9.72 -8.64 8.49
N ARG A 43 -10.38 -9.21 7.49
CA ARG A 43 -11.85 -9.27 7.40
C ARG A 43 -12.45 -9.97 8.62
N ASN A 44 -11.92 -11.14 8.99
CA ASN A 44 -12.42 -11.88 10.13
C ASN A 44 -12.25 -11.12 11.46
N SER A 45 -11.16 -10.40 11.63
CA SER A 45 -10.92 -9.66 12.87
C SER A 45 -11.65 -8.32 12.95
N PHE A 46 -11.96 -7.70 11.82
CA PHE A 46 -12.56 -6.38 11.74
C PHE A 46 -14.03 -6.47 11.31
N VAL A 47 -14.30 -6.87 10.08
CA VAL A 47 -15.63 -6.76 9.46
C VAL A 47 -16.62 -7.73 10.09
N ASN A 48 -16.21 -8.97 10.38
CA ASN A 48 -17.10 -9.94 11.03
C ASN A 48 -17.45 -9.52 12.46
N LYS A 49 -16.50 -8.94 13.21
CA LYS A 49 -16.79 -8.39 14.55
C LYS A 49 -17.73 -7.18 14.46
N LEU A 50 -17.47 -6.28 13.52
CA LEU A 50 -18.32 -5.12 13.27
C LEU A 50 -19.77 -5.55 12.97
N ARG A 51 -19.96 -6.53 12.08
CA ARG A 51 -21.29 -7.06 11.73
C ARG A 51 -21.98 -7.71 12.92
N ALA A 52 -21.25 -8.53 13.69
CA ALA A 52 -21.80 -9.18 14.89
C ALA A 52 -22.22 -8.16 15.94
N THR A 53 -21.46 -7.07 16.11
CA THR A 53 -21.76 -6.00 17.06
C THR A 53 -22.96 -5.15 16.63
N ILE A 54 -23.06 -4.83 15.34
CA ILE A 54 -24.19 -4.07 14.79
C ILE A 54 -25.50 -4.85 14.98
N GLY A 55 -25.53 -6.16 14.69
CA GLY A 55 -26.70 -7.02 14.82
C GLY A 55 -27.90 -6.55 13.99
N LEU A 56 -28.89 -7.43 13.79
CA LEU A 56 -30.10 -7.07 13.06
C LEU A 56 -31.07 -6.30 14.00
N GLY A 57 -31.53 -5.13 13.55
CA GLY A 57 -32.55 -4.33 14.27
C GLY A 57 -32.07 -3.69 15.58
N ARG A 58 -30.73 -3.68 15.87
CA ARG A 58 -30.17 -3.00 17.04
C ARG A 58 -30.37 -1.49 16.89
N LYS A 59 -30.77 -0.80 17.97
CA LYS A 59 -30.86 0.66 17.99
C LYS A 59 -29.47 1.29 18.03
N ILE A 60 -29.36 2.44 17.40
CA ILE A 60 -28.14 3.25 17.44
C ILE A 60 -28.13 4.05 18.74
N ASP A 61 -27.26 3.68 19.66
CA ASP A 61 -26.99 4.37 20.91
C ASP A 61 -25.47 4.63 21.08
N GLU A 62 -25.10 5.44 22.09
CA GLU A 62 -23.68 5.71 22.35
C GLU A 62 -22.90 4.45 22.69
N LYS A 63 -23.53 3.47 23.36
CA LYS A 63 -22.89 2.19 23.69
C LYS A 63 -22.49 1.41 22.43
N LEU A 64 -23.37 1.38 21.42
CA LEU A 64 -23.04 0.75 20.12
C LEU A 64 -21.86 1.46 19.45
N LEU A 65 -21.83 2.80 19.45
CA LEU A 65 -20.74 3.57 18.85
C LEU A 65 -19.42 3.35 19.59
N GLU A 66 -19.42 3.25 20.92
CA GLU A 66 -18.25 2.89 21.73
C GLU A 66 -17.72 1.48 21.41
N GLU A 67 -18.62 0.48 21.27
CA GLU A 67 -18.24 -0.88 20.89
C GLU A 67 -17.64 -0.91 19.47
N ILE A 68 -18.16 -0.13 18.53
CA ILE A 68 -17.61 0.01 17.17
C ILE A 68 -16.23 0.71 17.22
N GLU A 69 -16.07 1.76 18.02
CA GLU A 69 -14.81 2.44 18.23
C GLU A 69 -13.72 1.49 18.71
N GLU A 70 -14.02 0.64 19.68
CA GLU A 70 -13.09 -0.39 20.18
C GLU A 70 -12.68 -1.37 19.07
N ILE A 71 -13.62 -1.79 18.21
CA ILE A 71 -13.33 -2.67 17.07
C ILE A 71 -12.37 -1.99 16.09
N LEU A 72 -12.62 -0.72 15.74
CA LEU A 72 -11.78 0.04 14.81
C LEU A 72 -10.36 0.21 15.37
N ILE A 73 -10.22 0.55 16.65
CA ILE A 73 -8.92 0.69 17.33
C ILE A 73 -8.16 -0.65 17.36
N THR A 74 -8.83 -1.72 17.76
CA THR A 74 -8.22 -3.06 17.85
C THR A 74 -7.88 -3.66 16.48
N SER A 75 -8.42 -3.10 15.39
CA SER A 75 -8.08 -3.43 14.01
C SER A 75 -6.92 -2.62 13.43
N ASP A 76 -6.17 -1.90 14.30
CA ASP A 76 -5.00 -1.07 13.95
C ASP A 76 -5.32 0.12 13.01
N ILE A 77 -6.57 0.59 12.95
CA ILE A 77 -6.95 1.80 12.19
C ILE A 77 -6.32 3.06 12.80
N GLY A 78 -6.08 3.04 14.13
CA GLY A 78 -5.49 4.15 14.88
C GLY A 78 -6.52 5.10 15.44
N PHE A 79 -6.17 5.72 16.59
CA PHE A 79 -7.12 6.50 17.38
C PHE A 79 -7.72 7.69 16.62
N ALA A 80 -6.87 8.55 16.03
CA ALA A 80 -7.35 9.75 15.33
C ALA A 80 -8.24 9.44 14.12
N THR A 81 -7.90 8.38 13.37
CA THR A 81 -8.71 7.94 12.23
C THR A 81 -10.03 7.32 12.68
N THR A 82 -10.01 6.54 13.77
CA THR A 82 -11.21 5.97 14.38
C THR A 82 -12.15 7.07 14.87
N GLU A 83 -11.63 8.05 15.60
CA GLU A 83 -12.41 9.21 16.07
C GLU A 83 -13.07 9.97 14.90
N ARG A 84 -12.33 10.17 13.81
CA ARG A 84 -12.86 10.78 12.58
C ARG A 84 -14.04 9.98 12.01
N ILE A 85 -13.88 8.65 11.87
CA ILE A 85 -14.93 7.76 11.33
C ILE A 85 -16.15 7.80 12.23
N ILE A 86 -16.00 7.61 13.54
CA ILE A 86 -17.09 7.60 14.51
C ILE A 86 -17.84 8.93 14.54
N ASN A 87 -17.13 10.06 14.52
CA ASN A 87 -17.75 11.38 14.49
C ASN A 87 -18.55 11.61 13.19
N SER A 88 -18.05 11.17 12.05
CA SER A 88 -18.76 11.26 10.77
C SER A 88 -20.04 10.40 10.79
N VAL A 89 -19.94 9.15 11.25
CA VAL A 89 -21.09 8.25 11.42
C VAL A 89 -22.11 8.87 12.37
N ARG A 90 -21.69 9.35 13.56
CA ARG A 90 -22.57 10.00 14.54
C ARG A 90 -23.31 11.20 13.96
N ASN A 91 -22.63 12.06 13.21
CA ASN A 91 -23.22 13.23 12.57
C ASN A 91 -24.23 12.83 11.48
N THR A 92 -23.91 11.82 10.68
CA THR A 92 -24.80 11.34 9.62
C THR A 92 -26.06 10.68 10.21
N VAL A 93 -25.91 9.86 11.25
CA VAL A 93 -27.03 9.23 11.96
C VAL A 93 -27.99 10.29 12.52
N LYS A 94 -27.47 11.34 13.18
CA LYS A 94 -28.29 12.44 13.72
C LYS A 94 -28.98 13.24 12.61
N ARG A 95 -28.30 13.54 11.52
CA ARG A 95 -28.84 14.34 10.41
C ARG A 95 -29.97 13.62 9.66
N GLU A 96 -29.80 12.32 9.47
CA GLU A 96 -30.70 11.49 8.64
C GLU A 96 -31.77 10.76 9.50
N ASN A 97 -31.71 10.92 10.83
CA ASN A 97 -32.63 10.26 11.80
C ASN A 97 -32.65 8.73 11.62
N TYR A 98 -31.49 8.10 11.44
CA TYR A 98 -31.45 6.64 11.40
C TYR A 98 -31.64 6.06 12.80
N GLU A 99 -32.65 5.20 12.94
CA GLU A 99 -32.98 4.51 14.22
C GLU A 99 -32.28 3.14 14.30
N ASN A 100 -32.09 2.45 13.16
CA ASN A 100 -31.57 1.11 13.08
C ASN A 100 -30.10 1.10 12.67
N ALA A 101 -29.34 0.21 13.28
CA ALA A 101 -27.92 0.07 13.08
C ALA A 101 -27.51 -0.51 11.70
N ASP A 102 -28.45 -1.05 10.93
CA ASP A 102 -28.18 -1.69 9.63
C ASP A 102 -27.44 -0.78 8.64
N ARG A 103 -27.62 0.55 8.78
CA ARG A 103 -26.94 1.55 7.94
C ARG A 103 -25.52 1.88 8.37
N ILE A 104 -25.14 1.58 9.62
CA ILE A 104 -23.83 1.94 10.16
C ILE A 104 -22.72 1.25 9.37
N TYR A 105 -22.91 -0.01 8.99
CA TYR A 105 -21.97 -0.77 8.19
C TYR A 105 -21.60 -0.04 6.88
N GLU A 106 -22.62 0.39 6.15
CA GLU A 106 -22.43 1.14 4.91
C GLU A 106 -21.82 2.53 5.14
N LEU A 107 -22.17 3.19 6.25
CA LEU A 107 -21.59 4.49 6.61
C LEU A 107 -20.08 4.37 6.88
N ILE A 108 -19.64 3.35 7.63
CA ILE A 108 -18.23 3.10 7.90
C ILE A 108 -17.49 2.80 6.60
N LYS A 109 -18.05 1.95 5.72
CA LYS A 109 -17.48 1.64 4.40
C LYS A 109 -17.30 2.92 3.55
N GLN A 110 -18.31 3.79 3.53
CA GLN A 110 -18.27 5.06 2.80
C GLN A 110 -17.23 6.03 3.37
N GLU A 111 -17.07 6.10 4.70
CA GLU A 111 -16.04 6.94 5.32
C GLU A 111 -14.63 6.44 5.01
N ILE A 112 -14.41 5.13 4.99
CA ILE A 112 -13.12 4.55 4.59
C ILE A 112 -12.82 4.89 3.12
N LEU A 113 -13.79 4.76 2.23
CA LEU A 113 -13.62 5.18 0.83
C LEU A 113 -13.35 6.67 0.71
N ALA A 114 -14.01 7.52 1.51
CA ALA A 114 -13.77 8.96 1.53
C ALA A 114 -12.34 9.29 1.99
N ILE A 115 -11.81 8.57 2.99
CA ILE A 115 -10.40 8.71 3.42
C ILE A 115 -9.44 8.42 2.27
N PHE A 116 -9.64 7.33 1.56
CA PHE A 116 -8.79 6.98 0.42
C PHE A 116 -8.93 7.97 -0.74
N ALA A 117 -10.12 8.49 -1.00
CA ALA A 117 -10.39 9.44 -2.07
C ALA A 117 -9.70 10.81 -1.88
N GLU A 118 -9.22 11.13 -0.68
CA GLU A 118 -8.44 12.35 -0.44
C GLU A 118 -7.07 12.33 -1.13
N ILE A 119 -6.60 11.15 -1.55
CA ILE A 119 -5.29 10.96 -2.16
C ILE A 119 -5.48 10.28 -3.52
N PRO A 120 -5.16 10.97 -4.63
CA PRO A 120 -5.28 10.38 -5.95
C PRO A 120 -4.40 9.13 -6.10
N ALA A 121 -4.99 8.04 -6.56
CA ALA A 121 -4.27 6.84 -6.96
C ALA A 121 -4.03 6.88 -8.48
N PRO A 122 -2.79 6.63 -8.95
CA PRO A 122 -2.52 6.52 -10.38
C PRO A 122 -3.14 5.24 -10.96
N SER A 123 -3.50 5.28 -12.24
CA SER A 123 -3.94 4.10 -12.93
C SER A 123 -2.82 3.07 -13.11
N GLN A 124 -3.19 1.79 -13.26
CA GLN A 124 -2.23 0.69 -13.45
C GLN A 124 -1.38 0.90 -14.71
N GLU A 125 -1.98 1.40 -15.78
CA GLU A 125 -1.28 1.64 -17.04
C GLU A 125 -0.25 2.75 -16.91
N ASP A 126 -0.53 3.78 -16.14
CA ASP A 126 0.36 4.93 -15.97
C ASP A 126 1.63 4.56 -15.18
N VAL A 127 1.51 3.61 -14.21
CA VAL A 127 2.65 3.21 -13.37
C VAL A 127 3.68 2.39 -14.14
N TYR A 128 3.25 1.44 -14.97
CA TYR A 128 4.17 0.51 -15.62
C TYR A 128 4.54 0.89 -17.06
N LYS A 129 3.71 1.64 -17.77
CA LYS A 129 4.02 2.06 -19.16
C LYS A 129 5.02 3.19 -19.24
N LEU A 130 5.24 3.94 -18.16
CA LEU A 130 6.17 5.07 -18.07
C LEU A 130 6.02 6.05 -19.23
N ASN A 131 4.77 6.33 -19.61
CA ASN A 131 4.48 7.27 -20.68
C ASN A 131 4.82 8.70 -20.23
N ASN A 132 5.52 9.44 -21.08
CA ASN A 132 5.88 10.84 -20.85
C ASN A 132 6.77 11.10 -19.62
N VAL A 133 7.54 10.11 -19.16
CA VAL A 133 8.55 10.29 -18.10
C VAL A 133 9.96 10.28 -18.69
N GLU A 134 10.85 11.05 -18.07
CA GLU A 134 12.26 11.05 -18.41
C GLU A 134 12.92 9.72 -17.99
N LYS A 135 13.60 9.04 -18.91
CA LYS A 135 14.28 7.77 -18.65
C LYS A 135 15.79 7.97 -18.44
N PRO A 136 16.39 7.16 -17.58
CA PRO A 136 15.79 6.10 -16.76
C PRO A 136 14.91 6.67 -15.64
N PHE A 137 13.77 6.02 -15.38
CA PHE A 137 12.93 6.30 -14.22
C PHE A 137 13.53 5.65 -12.98
N VAL A 138 13.92 6.46 -11.99
CA VAL A 138 14.70 5.99 -10.83
C VAL A 138 13.80 5.89 -9.60
N MET A 139 13.68 4.69 -9.06
CA MET A 139 12.90 4.40 -7.86
C MET A 139 13.81 3.95 -6.72
N MET A 140 13.73 4.59 -5.57
CA MET A 140 14.49 4.25 -4.38
C MET A 140 13.57 3.60 -3.33
N MET A 141 13.95 2.40 -2.84
CA MET A 141 13.23 1.69 -1.80
C MET A 141 13.87 1.94 -0.45
N ILE A 142 13.10 2.48 0.50
CA ILE A 142 13.51 2.70 1.89
C ILE A 142 12.60 1.95 2.86
N GLY A 143 13.03 1.79 4.11
CA GLY A 143 12.25 1.09 5.15
C GLY A 143 13.15 0.25 6.05
N VAL A 144 12.64 -0.22 7.19
CA VAL A 144 13.43 -1.02 8.13
C VAL A 144 13.80 -2.41 7.56
N ASN A 145 14.73 -3.10 8.22
CA ASN A 145 15.07 -4.47 7.81
C ASN A 145 13.90 -5.43 8.06
N GLY A 146 13.70 -6.39 7.15
CA GLY A 146 12.68 -7.43 7.28
C GLY A 146 11.27 -7.04 6.80
N VAL A 147 11.04 -5.78 6.40
CA VAL A 147 9.73 -5.35 5.89
C VAL A 147 9.44 -5.80 4.45
N GLY A 148 10.40 -6.41 3.76
CA GLY A 148 10.17 -6.92 2.40
C GLY A 148 10.69 -6.03 1.27
N LYS A 149 11.63 -5.08 1.51
CA LYS A 149 12.22 -4.23 0.46
C LYS A 149 12.76 -5.03 -0.72
N THR A 150 13.68 -5.95 -0.45
CA THR A 150 14.32 -6.79 -1.46
C THR A 150 13.31 -7.62 -2.27
N THR A 151 12.31 -8.19 -1.60
CA THR A 151 11.21 -8.91 -2.24
C THR A 151 10.35 -7.99 -3.10
N THR A 152 10.06 -6.79 -2.61
CA THR A 152 9.29 -5.77 -3.36
C THR A 152 10.01 -5.36 -4.64
N ILE A 153 11.33 -5.12 -4.57
CA ILE A 153 12.15 -4.78 -5.73
C ILE A 153 12.07 -5.89 -6.79
N GLY A 154 12.22 -7.15 -6.37
CA GLY A 154 12.14 -8.28 -7.29
C GLY A 154 10.77 -8.40 -7.99
N LYS A 155 9.68 -8.20 -7.23
CA LYS A 155 8.32 -8.22 -7.78
C LYS A 155 8.04 -7.01 -8.68
N LEU A 156 8.52 -5.82 -8.33
CA LEU A 156 8.43 -4.64 -9.18
C LEU A 156 9.21 -4.80 -10.48
N ALA A 157 10.44 -5.32 -10.40
CA ALA A 157 11.27 -5.59 -11.58
C ALA A 157 10.56 -6.54 -12.55
N HIS A 158 9.95 -7.61 -12.03
CA HIS A 158 9.16 -8.53 -12.81
C HIS A 158 7.95 -7.87 -13.48
N ASN A 159 7.21 -7.05 -12.72
CA ASN A 159 6.04 -6.34 -13.24
C ASN A 159 6.44 -5.33 -14.32
N PHE A 160 7.47 -4.51 -14.11
CA PHE A 160 7.97 -3.60 -15.15
C PHE A 160 8.40 -4.33 -16.42
N LYS A 161 9.06 -5.49 -16.27
CA LYS A 161 9.47 -6.31 -17.42
C LYS A 161 8.29 -6.88 -18.20
N LYS A 162 7.18 -7.24 -17.55
CA LYS A 162 5.93 -7.63 -18.22
C LYS A 162 5.36 -6.55 -19.16
N PHE A 163 5.71 -5.31 -18.91
CA PHE A 163 5.35 -4.15 -19.75
C PHE A 163 6.49 -3.72 -20.68
N ASP A 164 7.39 -4.65 -21.02
CA ASP A 164 8.51 -4.48 -21.95
C ASP A 164 9.53 -3.41 -21.54
N ASN A 165 9.56 -3.02 -20.26
CA ASN A 165 10.58 -2.11 -19.77
C ASN A 165 11.92 -2.80 -19.55
N LYS A 166 13.02 -2.13 -19.90
CA LYS A 166 14.38 -2.54 -19.58
C LYS A 166 14.72 -2.09 -18.17
N VAL A 167 14.76 -3.05 -17.24
CA VAL A 167 14.96 -2.81 -15.82
C VAL A 167 16.40 -3.10 -15.40
N LEU A 168 16.95 -2.25 -14.51
CA LEU A 168 18.23 -2.46 -13.85
C LEU A 168 18.05 -2.32 -12.34
N ILE A 169 18.65 -3.22 -11.56
CA ILE A 169 18.61 -3.19 -10.10
C ILE A 169 19.97 -2.75 -9.57
N GLY A 170 20.00 -1.86 -8.57
CA GLY A 170 21.15 -1.46 -7.78
C GLY A 170 21.06 -1.99 -6.34
N ALA A 171 22.00 -2.86 -5.94
CA ALA A 171 22.04 -3.47 -4.61
C ALA A 171 22.84 -2.59 -3.63
N ALA A 172 22.23 -1.50 -3.12
CA ALA A 172 22.92 -0.57 -2.23
C ALA A 172 22.76 -0.90 -0.73
N ASP A 173 22.10 -2.00 -0.33
CA ASP A 173 22.19 -2.56 1.05
C ASP A 173 23.51 -3.37 1.18
N THR A 174 24.65 -2.71 1.07
CA THR A 174 25.97 -3.33 1.04
C THR A 174 26.40 -3.98 2.36
N PHE A 175 25.72 -3.68 3.45
CA PHE A 175 26.07 -4.20 4.76
C PHE A 175 25.59 -5.62 5.00
N ARG A 176 24.59 -6.09 4.25
CA ARG A 176 23.93 -7.38 4.44
C ARG A 176 24.22 -8.31 3.27
N ALA A 177 25.21 -9.20 3.44
CA ALA A 177 25.55 -10.19 2.40
C ALA A 177 24.32 -11.00 1.95
N ALA A 178 23.54 -11.50 2.88
CA ALA A 178 22.32 -12.26 2.59
C ALA A 178 21.24 -11.43 1.83
N ALA A 179 21.21 -10.10 1.97
CA ALA A 179 20.29 -9.26 1.20
C ALA A 179 20.72 -9.20 -0.28
N ASN A 180 22.00 -9.07 -0.55
CA ASN A 180 22.55 -9.06 -1.92
C ASN A 180 22.31 -10.43 -2.60
N GLU A 181 22.57 -11.53 -1.90
CA GLU A 181 22.30 -12.89 -2.41
C GLU A 181 20.80 -13.07 -2.70
N GLN A 182 19.93 -12.61 -1.82
CA GLN A 182 18.48 -12.68 -2.01
C GLN A 182 18.05 -11.81 -3.21
N LEU A 183 18.63 -10.62 -3.37
CA LEU A 183 18.31 -9.72 -4.47
C LEU A 183 18.79 -10.31 -5.82
N ASP A 184 19.93 -10.98 -5.84
CA ASP A 184 20.42 -11.71 -7.02
C ASP A 184 19.47 -12.85 -7.44
N VAL A 185 18.92 -13.60 -6.48
CA VAL A 185 17.90 -14.61 -6.75
C VAL A 185 16.63 -13.97 -7.37
N TRP A 186 16.20 -12.82 -6.85
CA TRP A 186 15.04 -12.10 -7.40
C TRP A 186 15.32 -11.53 -8.78
N ALA A 187 16.51 -10.96 -9.01
CA ALA A 187 16.92 -10.46 -10.32
C ALA A 187 16.90 -11.56 -11.38
N LYS A 188 17.45 -12.75 -11.05
CA LYS A 188 17.39 -13.93 -11.92
C LYS A 188 15.97 -14.40 -12.20
N ARG A 189 15.10 -14.42 -11.19
CA ARG A 189 13.68 -14.81 -11.36
C ARG A 189 12.90 -13.81 -12.24
N ALA A 190 13.20 -12.53 -12.12
CA ALA A 190 12.61 -11.48 -12.93
C ALA A 190 13.28 -11.35 -14.31
N ASP A 191 14.40 -12.05 -14.55
CA ASP A 191 15.24 -11.96 -15.74
C ASP A 191 15.67 -10.50 -16.02
N VAL A 192 16.26 -9.85 -15.01
CA VAL A 192 16.79 -8.47 -15.06
C VAL A 192 18.22 -8.41 -14.57
N GLU A 193 18.94 -7.40 -15.02
CA GLU A 193 20.32 -7.17 -14.61
C GLU A 193 20.41 -6.53 -13.22
N ILE A 194 21.50 -6.82 -12.50
CA ILE A 194 21.80 -6.26 -11.18
C ILE A 194 23.23 -5.70 -11.14
N ILE A 195 23.38 -4.54 -10.53
CA ILE A 195 24.68 -3.96 -10.17
C ILE A 195 24.86 -4.13 -8.67
N GLN A 196 25.96 -4.78 -8.31
CA GLN A 196 26.32 -5.00 -6.90
C GLN A 196 27.83 -4.89 -6.75
N GLN A 197 28.28 -4.54 -5.56
CA GLN A 197 29.69 -4.52 -5.18
C GLN A 197 29.95 -5.47 -4.00
N LYS A 198 31.21 -5.63 -3.62
CA LYS A 198 31.57 -6.45 -2.46
C LYS A 198 30.90 -5.93 -1.18
N GLN A 199 30.67 -6.83 -0.23
CA GLN A 199 30.13 -6.47 1.08
C GLN A 199 30.95 -5.37 1.75
N GLY A 200 30.27 -4.38 2.34
CA GLY A 200 30.88 -3.22 2.99
C GLY A 200 31.33 -2.12 2.05
N ALA A 201 31.06 -2.23 0.74
CA ALA A 201 31.28 -1.13 -0.19
C ALA A 201 30.40 0.09 0.18
N ASP A 202 30.77 1.27 -0.30
CA ASP A 202 29.96 2.49 -0.10
C ASP A 202 28.64 2.38 -0.88
N PRO A 203 27.46 2.43 -0.20
CA PRO A 203 26.16 2.39 -0.88
C PRO A 203 26.02 3.43 -2.00
N ALA A 204 26.55 4.63 -1.79
CA ALA A 204 26.52 5.69 -2.80
C ALA A 204 27.37 5.37 -4.04
N ALA A 205 28.45 4.59 -3.90
CA ALA A 205 29.24 4.12 -5.05
C ALA A 205 28.46 3.09 -5.87
N VAL A 206 27.73 2.17 -5.23
CA VAL A 206 26.84 1.23 -5.94
C VAL A 206 25.78 1.98 -6.73
N VAL A 207 25.16 2.99 -6.11
CA VAL A 207 24.14 3.83 -6.79
C VAL A 207 24.75 4.58 -7.97
N TYR A 208 25.95 5.12 -7.81
CA TYR A 208 26.66 5.80 -8.90
C TYR A 208 26.87 4.87 -10.10
N ASP A 209 27.42 3.68 -9.84
CA ASP A 209 27.69 2.68 -10.89
C ASP A 209 26.40 2.19 -11.55
N THR A 210 25.33 2.04 -10.75
CA THR A 210 24.01 1.62 -11.27
C THR A 210 23.43 2.66 -12.21
N LEU A 211 23.48 3.94 -11.84
CA LEU A 211 22.97 5.02 -12.70
C LEU A 211 23.80 5.18 -13.97
N ALA A 212 25.15 5.15 -13.85
CA ALA A 212 26.03 5.21 -15.00
C ALA A 212 25.78 4.03 -15.97
N ALA A 213 25.66 2.81 -15.44
CA ALA A 213 25.33 1.63 -16.24
C ALA A 213 23.93 1.72 -16.87
N GLY A 214 22.93 2.16 -16.10
CA GLY A 214 21.55 2.29 -16.58
C GLY A 214 21.42 3.30 -17.73
N ILE A 215 22.08 4.45 -17.62
CA ILE A 215 22.11 5.46 -18.69
C ILE A 215 22.82 4.90 -19.93
N ALA A 216 24.01 4.30 -19.76
CA ALA A 216 24.79 3.73 -20.86
C ALA A 216 24.05 2.60 -21.58
N ARG A 217 23.31 1.77 -20.84
CA ARG A 217 22.53 0.64 -21.37
C ARG A 217 21.13 1.05 -21.84
N LYS A 218 20.76 2.32 -21.69
CA LYS A 218 19.41 2.84 -22.00
C LYS A 218 18.32 2.04 -21.27
N SER A 219 18.48 1.87 -19.96
CA SER A 219 17.46 1.27 -19.12
C SER A 219 16.25 2.21 -19.02
N ASP A 220 15.04 1.63 -18.95
CA ASP A 220 13.81 2.40 -18.76
C ASP A 220 13.58 2.68 -17.28
N VAL A 221 13.91 1.70 -16.41
CA VAL A 221 13.70 1.75 -14.96
C VAL A 221 14.97 1.35 -14.22
N ILE A 222 15.27 2.06 -13.17
CA ILE A 222 16.32 1.70 -12.19
C ILE A 222 15.68 1.56 -10.82
N LEU A 223 15.83 0.40 -10.18
CA LEU A 223 15.34 0.09 -8.84
C LEU A 223 16.53 0.03 -7.87
N ILE A 224 16.53 0.85 -6.83
CA ILE A 224 17.61 0.92 -5.84
C ILE A 224 17.16 0.33 -4.51
N ASP A 225 17.83 -0.75 -4.05
CA ASP A 225 17.69 -1.26 -2.68
C ASP A 225 18.57 -0.43 -1.74
N THR A 226 18.07 -0.11 -0.54
CA THR A 226 18.83 0.63 0.47
C THR A 226 18.85 -0.09 1.81
N ALA A 227 19.84 0.24 2.66
CA ALA A 227 19.90 -0.24 4.02
C ALA A 227 18.68 0.22 4.86
N GLY A 228 18.28 -0.58 5.84
CA GLY A 228 17.10 -0.33 6.67
C GLY A 228 17.39 -0.19 8.16
N ARG A 229 18.49 0.49 8.56
CA ARG A 229 18.95 0.58 9.95
C ARG A 229 18.36 1.77 10.70
N LEU A 230 17.04 1.78 10.94
CA LEU A 230 16.36 2.90 11.61
C LEU A 230 16.85 3.15 13.06
N HIS A 231 17.38 2.12 13.75
CA HIS A 231 17.93 2.28 15.10
C HIS A 231 19.15 3.22 15.15
N ASN A 232 19.82 3.45 14.02
CA ASN A 232 20.89 4.44 13.87
C ASN A 232 20.46 5.54 12.89
N LYS A 233 19.43 6.29 13.28
CA LYS A 233 18.79 7.33 12.44
C LYS A 233 19.81 8.28 11.81
N ALA A 234 20.76 8.81 12.61
CA ALA A 234 21.71 9.81 12.14
C ALA A 234 22.62 9.28 11.00
N ASN A 235 23.01 8.01 11.06
CA ASN A 235 23.82 7.41 10.00
C ASN A 235 22.99 7.09 8.77
N LEU A 236 21.75 6.55 8.97
CA LEU A 236 20.83 6.29 7.87
C LEU A 236 20.51 7.59 7.10
N MET A 237 20.28 8.69 7.83
CA MET A 237 20.08 10.01 7.26
C MET A 237 21.21 10.44 6.35
N LYS A 238 22.44 10.41 6.87
CA LYS A 238 23.64 10.80 6.12
C LYS A 238 23.84 9.92 4.88
N GLU A 239 23.52 8.62 5.00
CA GLU A 239 23.59 7.68 3.89
C GLU A 239 22.57 8.02 2.80
N LEU A 240 21.30 8.21 3.15
CA LEU A 240 20.24 8.57 2.22
C LEU A 240 20.48 9.94 1.56
N GLU A 241 20.97 10.93 2.32
CA GLU A 241 21.38 12.24 1.77
C GLU A 241 22.53 12.09 0.76
N LYS A 242 23.52 11.25 1.08
CA LYS A 242 24.64 10.98 0.19
C LYS A 242 24.18 10.29 -1.09
N ILE A 243 23.32 9.28 -0.97
CA ILE A 243 22.73 8.56 -2.11
C ILE A 243 21.96 9.56 -2.99
N ASN A 244 21.07 10.37 -2.41
CA ASN A 244 20.28 11.36 -3.13
C ASN A 244 21.19 12.37 -3.88
N ARG A 245 22.26 12.86 -3.25
CA ARG A 245 23.22 13.75 -3.89
C ARG A 245 23.93 13.10 -5.08
N VAL A 246 24.24 11.81 -4.97
CA VAL A 246 24.88 11.05 -6.05
C VAL A 246 23.90 10.85 -7.21
N MET A 247 22.64 10.52 -6.93
CA MET A 247 21.61 10.37 -7.97
C MET A 247 21.46 11.66 -8.78
N LYS A 248 21.34 12.80 -8.11
CA LYS A 248 21.20 14.12 -8.75
C LYS A 248 22.38 14.54 -9.63
N LYS A 249 23.57 13.96 -9.46
CA LYS A 249 24.71 14.18 -10.36
C LYS A 249 24.51 13.54 -11.74
N HIS A 250 23.74 12.46 -11.81
CA HIS A 250 23.47 11.74 -13.05
C HIS A 250 22.16 12.20 -13.72
N LYS A 251 21.15 12.49 -12.89
CA LYS A 251 19.81 12.95 -13.31
C LYS A 251 19.29 13.91 -12.23
N GLU A 252 19.10 15.18 -12.58
CA GLU A 252 18.72 16.24 -11.63
C GLU A 252 17.42 15.93 -10.88
N SER A 253 16.45 15.29 -11.58
CA SER A 253 15.16 14.89 -11.02
C SER A 253 15.22 13.64 -10.12
N ALA A 254 16.33 12.87 -10.14
CA ALA A 254 16.42 11.59 -9.42
C ALA A 254 16.60 11.77 -7.89
N PRO A 255 15.99 10.87 -7.10
CA PRO A 255 15.08 9.80 -7.51
C PRO A 255 13.73 10.36 -7.95
N ASP A 256 13.10 9.76 -8.96
CA ASP A 256 11.76 10.13 -9.41
C ASP A 256 10.70 9.68 -8.42
N GLU A 257 10.93 8.53 -7.76
CA GLU A 257 10.07 8.00 -6.68
C GLU A 257 10.90 7.51 -5.50
N VAL A 258 10.41 7.77 -4.30
CA VAL A 258 10.93 7.24 -3.03
C VAL A 258 9.82 6.43 -2.37
N PHE A 259 9.93 5.11 -2.40
CA PHE A 259 8.94 4.23 -1.80
C PHE A 259 9.37 3.77 -0.42
N LEU A 260 8.52 4.06 0.56
CA LEU A 260 8.65 3.50 1.89
C LEU A 260 7.94 2.15 1.95
N VAL A 261 8.71 1.10 2.20
CA VAL A 261 8.18 -0.25 2.38
C VAL A 261 7.90 -0.49 3.86
N LEU A 262 6.68 -0.88 4.17
CA LEU A 262 6.18 -1.14 5.52
C LEU A 262 5.60 -2.55 5.62
N ASP A 263 5.70 -3.15 6.79
CA ASP A 263 5.14 -4.46 7.12
C ASP A 263 3.79 -4.28 7.84
N ALA A 264 2.69 -4.71 7.22
CA ALA A 264 1.34 -4.60 7.77
C ALA A 264 1.19 -5.35 9.11
N THR A 265 1.95 -6.42 9.33
CA THR A 265 1.87 -7.21 10.57
C THR A 265 2.29 -6.42 11.81
N THR A 266 3.03 -5.32 11.63
CA THR A 266 3.49 -4.45 12.72
C THR A 266 2.42 -3.46 13.20
N GLY A 267 1.28 -3.35 12.49
CA GLY A 267 0.15 -2.50 12.90
C GLY A 267 0.56 -1.04 13.09
N GLN A 268 0.17 -0.41 14.19
CA GLN A 268 0.47 0.98 14.49
C GLN A 268 1.98 1.32 14.52
N ASN A 269 2.86 0.34 14.72
CA ASN A 269 4.30 0.56 14.58
C ASN A 269 4.70 0.93 13.13
N ALA A 270 3.96 0.45 12.11
CA ALA A 270 4.19 0.87 10.73
C ALA A 270 3.92 2.37 10.54
N VAL A 271 2.85 2.90 11.15
CA VAL A 271 2.54 4.35 11.14
C VAL A 271 3.67 5.16 11.77
N GLN A 272 4.19 4.71 12.91
CA GLN A 272 5.32 5.36 13.58
C GLN A 272 6.59 5.34 12.72
N GLN A 273 6.90 4.20 12.09
CA GLN A 273 8.01 4.11 11.16
C GLN A 273 7.84 5.10 10.00
N ALA A 274 6.65 5.18 9.42
CA ALA A 274 6.36 6.09 8.32
C ALA A 274 6.55 7.56 8.73
N ARG A 275 6.08 7.96 9.90
CA ARG A 275 6.32 9.31 10.46
C ARG A 275 7.82 9.61 10.62
N GLU A 276 8.60 8.63 11.07
CA GLU A 276 10.04 8.83 11.26
C GLU A 276 10.80 8.92 9.93
N PHE A 277 10.45 8.08 8.95
CA PHE A 277 11.05 8.15 7.62
C PHE A 277 10.64 9.43 6.87
N SER A 278 9.40 9.93 7.04
CA SER A 278 8.95 11.17 6.41
C SER A 278 9.72 12.41 6.86
N LYS A 279 10.35 12.36 8.06
CA LYS A 279 11.23 13.43 8.54
C LYS A 279 12.58 13.47 7.81
N VAL A 280 12.90 12.39 7.09
CA VAL A 280 14.27 12.12 6.62
C VAL A 280 14.38 11.95 5.12
N ALA A 281 13.27 11.58 4.46
CA ALA A 281 13.23 11.41 3.02
C ALA A 281 11.90 11.94 2.46
N PRO A 282 11.90 12.51 1.25
CA PRO A 282 10.69 12.94 0.57
C PRO A 282 9.96 11.70 0.02
N ILE A 283 9.18 11.01 0.87
CA ILE A 283 8.45 9.80 0.48
C ILE A 283 7.35 10.18 -0.50
N THR A 284 7.34 9.54 -1.66
CA THR A 284 6.34 9.77 -2.72
C THR A 284 5.27 8.69 -2.76
N GLY A 285 5.51 7.54 -2.10
CA GLY A 285 4.55 6.47 -2.03
C GLY A 285 4.90 5.42 -0.98
N ILE A 286 3.90 4.65 -0.60
CA ILE A 286 4.03 3.56 0.37
C ILE A 286 3.79 2.22 -0.32
N VAL A 287 4.60 1.22 0.04
CA VAL A 287 4.37 -0.19 -0.27
C VAL A 287 4.07 -0.91 1.03
N LEU A 288 2.86 -1.44 1.17
CA LEU A 288 2.45 -2.18 2.36
C LEU A 288 2.51 -3.69 2.08
N THR A 289 3.40 -4.39 2.76
CA THR A 289 3.65 -5.82 2.55
C THR A 289 2.95 -6.70 3.59
N LYS A 290 2.89 -8.02 3.35
CA LYS A 290 2.42 -9.05 4.28
C LYS A 290 0.98 -8.89 4.78
N LEU A 291 0.11 -8.36 3.92
CA LEU A 291 -1.32 -8.23 4.25
C LEU A 291 -1.99 -9.60 4.47
N ASP A 292 -1.56 -10.62 3.74
CA ASP A 292 -2.02 -12.01 3.86
C ASP A 292 -1.68 -12.65 5.22
N GLY A 293 -0.66 -12.14 5.88
CA GLY A 293 -0.18 -12.65 7.17
C GLY A 293 -0.91 -12.11 8.39
N THR A 294 -1.76 -11.07 8.27
CA THR A 294 -2.16 -10.26 9.42
C THR A 294 -3.66 -10.02 9.55
N ALA A 295 -4.10 -9.88 10.81
CA ALA A 295 -5.41 -9.31 11.18
C ALA A 295 -5.39 -7.78 11.30
N LYS A 296 -4.22 -7.14 11.11
CA LYS A 296 -3.96 -5.71 11.31
C LYS A 296 -3.99 -4.89 10.01
N GLY A 297 -4.60 -5.44 8.96
CA GLY A 297 -4.67 -4.76 7.65
C GLY A 297 -5.41 -3.41 7.67
N GLY A 298 -6.17 -3.11 8.73
CA GLY A 298 -6.76 -1.79 8.97
C GLY A 298 -5.73 -0.67 9.07
N VAL A 299 -4.47 -0.98 9.35
CA VAL A 299 -3.36 -0.01 9.38
C VAL A 299 -3.23 0.80 8.10
N ILE A 300 -3.61 0.26 6.95
CA ILE A 300 -3.59 0.98 5.67
C ILE A 300 -4.48 2.23 5.70
N ILE A 301 -5.65 2.13 6.37
CA ILE A 301 -6.60 3.24 6.52
C ILE A 301 -5.96 4.33 7.38
N GLY A 302 -5.34 3.93 8.51
CA GLY A 302 -4.64 4.86 9.41
C GLY A 302 -3.45 5.55 8.73
N ILE A 303 -2.60 4.79 8.02
CA ILE A 303 -1.47 5.32 7.26
C ILE A 303 -1.94 6.37 6.25
N THR A 304 -2.96 6.06 5.48
CA THR A 304 -3.51 6.96 4.46
C THR A 304 -4.09 8.23 5.08
N ALA A 305 -4.90 8.08 6.14
CA ALA A 305 -5.56 9.19 6.82
C ALA A 305 -4.56 10.17 7.45
N GLU A 306 -3.51 9.63 8.11
CA GLU A 306 -2.60 10.44 8.91
C GLU A 306 -1.46 11.05 8.11
N LEU A 307 -0.87 10.31 7.18
CA LEU A 307 0.35 10.73 6.49
C LEU A 307 0.08 11.47 5.19
N LYS A 308 -1.09 11.28 4.61
CA LYS A 308 -1.45 11.84 3.29
C LYS A 308 -0.45 11.48 2.18
N ILE A 309 0.22 10.32 2.34
CA ILE A 309 1.12 9.74 1.34
C ILE A 309 0.36 8.60 0.65
N PRO A 310 0.36 8.53 -0.68
CA PRO A 310 -0.38 7.50 -1.39
C PRO A 310 0.19 6.11 -1.12
N VAL A 311 -0.65 5.15 -0.79
CA VAL A 311 -0.30 3.75 -0.89
C VAL A 311 -0.29 3.40 -2.38
N ARG A 312 0.84 2.92 -2.87
CA ARG A 312 1.04 2.61 -4.31
C ARG A 312 0.89 1.12 -4.58
N PHE A 313 1.42 0.30 -3.68
CA PHE A 313 1.42 -1.15 -3.83
C PHE A 313 1.09 -1.85 -2.53
N ILE A 314 0.48 -3.03 -2.66
CA ILE A 314 0.19 -3.94 -1.57
C ILE A 314 0.74 -5.33 -1.88
N GLY A 315 1.37 -5.97 -0.87
CA GLY A 315 1.82 -7.36 -0.93
C GLY A 315 0.80 -8.27 -0.26
N VAL A 316 0.24 -9.18 -1.04
CA VAL A 316 -0.84 -10.10 -0.62
C VAL A 316 -0.39 -11.56 -0.64
N GLY A 317 0.91 -11.83 -0.61
CA GLY A 317 1.50 -13.17 -0.59
C GLY A 317 2.96 -13.20 -1.02
N GLU A 318 3.53 -14.40 -1.10
CA GLU A 318 4.96 -14.63 -1.34
C GLU A 318 5.32 -14.84 -2.83
N LYS A 319 4.35 -15.11 -3.72
CA LYS A 319 4.59 -15.35 -5.14
C LYS A 319 5.03 -14.07 -5.84
N ILE A 320 5.70 -14.21 -6.97
CA ILE A 320 6.22 -13.07 -7.74
C ILE A 320 5.11 -12.12 -8.22
N ASP A 321 3.92 -12.63 -8.45
CA ASP A 321 2.74 -11.88 -8.86
C ASP A 321 1.89 -11.33 -7.69
N ASP A 322 2.30 -11.56 -6.43
CA ASP A 322 1.54 -11.15 -5.25
C ASP A 322 1.87 -9.72 -4.78
N LEU A 323 2.42 -8.89 -5.65
CA LEU A 323 2.52 -7.44 -5.47
C LEU A 323 1.52 -6.79 -6.43
N GLN A 324 0.51 -6.14 -5.86
CA GLN A 324 -0.55 -5.50 -6.61
C GLN A 324 -0.49 -3.98 -6.45
N LEU A 325 -0.93 -3.24 -7.46
CA LEU A 325 -1.26 -1.83 -7.29
C LEU A 325 -2.39 -1.69 -6.29
N PHE A 326 -2.29 -0.69 -5.44
CA PHE A 326 -3.35 -0.39 -4.50
C PHE A 326 -4.51 0.30 -5.22
N ASP A 327 -5.64 -0.36 -5.25
CA ASP A 327 -6.91 0.20 -5.68
C ASP A 327 -7.81 0.36 -4.44
N PRO A 328 -8.13 1.61 -4.03
CA PRO A 328 -8.95 1.87 -2.87
C PRO A 328 -10.34 1.23 -2.90
N ILE A 329 -10.96 1.18 -4.10
CA ILE A 329 -12.29 0.63 -4.28
C ILE A 329 -12.22 -0.89 -4.14
N ALA A 330 -11.34 -1.53 -4.92
CA ALA A 330 -11.16 -2.98 -4.87
C ALA A 330 -10.74 -3.45 -3.48
N PHE A 331 -9.87 -2.70 -2.78
CA PHE A 331 -9.46 -3.01 -1.42
C PHE A 331 -10.65 -2.95 -0.44
N THR A 332 -11.45 -1.88 -0.50
CA THR A 332 -12.60 -1.71 0.38
C THR A 332 -13.67 -2.76 0.09
N GLU A 333 -13.94 -3.04 -1.18
CA GLU A 333 -14.88 -4.12 -1.56
C GLU A 333 -14.37 -5.48 -1.03
N ALA A 334 -13.10 -5.83 -1.27
CA ALA A 334 -12.53 -7.08 -0.79
C ALA A 334 -12.50 -7.19 0.74
N LEU A 335 -12.31 -6.06 1.45
CA LEU A 335 -12.34 -6.02 2.91
C LEU A 335 -13.74 -6.25 3.47
N PHE A 336 -14.76 -5.63 2.85
CA PHE A 336 -16.16 -5.68 3.28
C PHE A 336 -16.96 -6.80 2.59
N ASP A 337 -16.35 -7.54 1.65
CA ASP A 337 -16.96 -8.68 1.00
C ASP A 337 -17.20 -9.80 2.02
N LEU A 338 -18.46 -10.11 2.23
CA LEU A 338 -18.86 -11.20 3.11
C LEU A 338 -19.08 -12.43 2.23
N PRO A 339 -18.59 -13.61 2.61
CA PRO A 339 -19.02 -14.84 1.96
C PRO A 339 -20.54 -14.91 2.09
N ASP A 340 -21.23 -15.24 0.99
CA ASP A 340 -22.64 -15.51 1.00
C ASP A 340 -22.94 -16.44 2.17
N GLU A 341 -23.99 -16.11 2.95
CA GLU A 341 -24.44 -16.96 4.04
C GLU A 341 -24.67 -18.35 3.45
N VAL A 342 -23.85 -19.31 3.84
CA VAL A 342 -24.17 -20.72 3.62
C VAL A 342 -25.50 -20.91 4.33
N GLU A 343 -26.59 -21.00 3.58
CA GLU A 343 -27.88 -21.44 4.13
C GLU A 343 -27.59 -22.73 4.88
N VAL A 344 -27.58 -22.63 6.20
CA VAL A 344 -27.59 -23.81 7.06
C VAL A 344 -28.94 -24.44 6.82
N THR A 345 -29.04 -25.31 5.83
CA THR A 345 -30.18 -26.25 5.70
C THR A 345 -30.14 -27.09 6.96
N ASN A 346 -31.01 -26.74 7.91
CA ASN A 346 -31.34 -27.61 9.03
C ASN A 346 -31.99 -28.88 8.43
N GLU A 347 -31.21 -29.96 8.34
CA GLU A 347 -31.71 -31.31 8.26
C GLU A 347 -31.89 -31.87 9.68
#